data_1470ed00eabcbf5fa0ffd23dafd07f4c
#
_entry.id   1470ed00eabcbf5fa0ffd23dafd07f4c
#
_cell.length_a   1.000
_cell.length_b   1.000
_cell.length_c   1.000
_cell.angle_alpha   90.00
_cell.angle_beta   90.00
_cell.angle_gamma   90.00
#
_symmetry.space_group_name_H-M   'P 1'
#
loop_
_entity.id
_entity.type
_entity.pdbx_description
1 polymer ?
#
loop_
_entity_poly.entity_id
_entity_poly.type
_entity_poly.pdbx_seq_one_letter_code
_entity_poly.pdbx_strand_id
1 'polypeptide(L)'
;IKNRLFKSKSKNMAQKKAMVIGSGLVGSLWSVYLNKAGYDVEVYERRKDMRLEQISAGKSINLAMSYRGWKALDTVGVGDAIREIAIPMWGRTMHHLDGSTSYQAYGREDQCIYSVSRGEINSKLMSISESHGEAKIHFNMECIDVDMQAGKAIFKHTTTGETITAEADLIFAADGAFSAARYRGLQRTDRFNFSQNYIPDGYKEILLPANPDGS
;
A
#
# COMPACT_ATOMS: atom_id res chain seq x y z
N ILE A 1 -10.85 -15.00 -21.85
CA ILE A 1 -10.23 -13.65 -21.84
C ILE A 1 -9.07 -13.54 -20.82
N LYS A 2 -8.76 -14.61 -20.05
CA LYS A 2 -7.81 -14.59 -18.91
C LYS A 2 -6.31 -14.65 -19.26
N ASN A 3 -5.89 -14.72 -20.53
CA ASN A 3 -4.48 -15.06 -20.84
C ASN A 3 -3.77 -14.13 -21.86
N ARG A 4 -4.25 -12.90 -22.08
CA ARG A 4 -3.66 -12.05 -23.14
C ARG A 4 -2.80 -10.86 -22.69
N LEU A 5 -2.73 -10.56 -21.38
CA LEU A 5 -2.03 -9.35 -20.91
C LEU A 5 -0.53 -9.53 -20.61
N PHE A 6 0.00 -10.76 -20.60
CA PHE A 6 1.37 -11.03 -20.12
C PHE A 6 2.24 -11.90 -21.05
N LYS A 7 1.94 -11.98 -22.34
CA LYS A 7 2.81 -12.67 -23.29
C LYS A 7 3.35 -11.70 -24.32
N SER A 8 4.54 -11.20 -24.08
CA SER A 8 5.58 -10.94 -25.09
C SER A 8 6.82 -10.37 -24.39
N LYS A 9 7.77 -11.19 -23.98
CA LYS A 9 9.16 -10.75 -23.88
C LYS A 9 9.69 -10.60 -25.30
N SER A 10 9.58 -9.42 -25.87
CA SER A 10 10.33 -9.08 -27.08
C SER A 10 11.79 -8.91 -26.69
N LYS A 11 12.66 -9.73 -27.26
CA LYS A 11 14.11 -9.57 -27.19
C LYS A 11 14.50 -8.20 -27.77
N ASN A 12 15.33 -7.46 -27.01
CA ASN A 12 16.09 -6.26 -27.43
C ASN A 12 15.44 -4.87 -27.35
N MET A 13 14.48 -4.62 -26.45
CA MET A 13 14.27 -3.23 -26.00
C MET A 13 14.79 -3.11 -24.56
N ALA A 14 15.51 -2.04 -24.24
CA ALA A 14 15.92 -1.74 -22.87
C ALA A 14 14.65 -1.75 -21.99
N GLN A 15 14.72 -2.45 -20.85
CA GLN A 15 13.62 -2.55 -19.92
C GLN A 15 13.26 -1.14 -19.42
N LYS A 16 11.99 -0.73 -19.59
CA LYS A 16 11.55 0.58 -19.13
C LYS A 16 11.59 0.68 -17.62
N LYS A 17 12.07 1.81 -17.13
CA LYS A 17 12.09 2.14 -15.72
C LYS A 17 10.75 2.67 -15.23
N ALA A 18 10.28 2.15 -14.10
CA ALA A 18 9.14 2.70 -13.38
C ALA A 18 9.57 3.09 -11.96
N MET A 19 9.26 4.31 -11.57
CA MET A 19 9.46 4.83 -10.23
C MET A 19 8.15 4.84 -9.47
N VAL A 20 8.16 4.33 -8.24
CA VAL A 20 7.01 4.40 -7.32
C VAL A 20 7.40 5.25 -6.11
N ILE A 21 6.67 6.32 -5.86
CA ILE A 21 6.87 7.20 -4.71
C ILE A 21 5.96 6.74 -3.59
N GLY A 22 6.54 6.20 -2.50
CA GLY A 22 5.85 5.63 -1.35
C GLY A 22 5.67 4.12 -1.42
N SER A 23 6.12 3.41 -0.38
CA SER A 23 5.99 1.96 -0.18
C SER A 23 4.90 1.62 0.84
N GLY A 24 3.76 2.34 0.78
CA GLY A 24 2.54 1.94 1.47
C GLY A 24 1.86 0.77 0.78
N LEU A 25 0.66 0.37 1.25
CA LEU A 25 -0.09 -0.75 0.67
C LEU A 25 -0.25 -0.66 -0.86
N VAL A 26 -0.56 0.55 -1.34
CA VAL A 26 -0.76 0.80 -2.77
C VAL A 26 0.56 0.70 -3.53
N GLY A 27 1.60 1.38 -3.07
CA GLY A 27 2.90 1.41 -3.76
C GLY A 27 3.56 0.03 -3.80
N SER A 28 3.54 -0.70 -2.68
CA SER A 28 4.11 -2.05 -2.62
C SER A 28 3.36 -3.03 -3.52
N LEU A 29 2.03 -3.00 -3.54
CA LEU A 29 1.26 -3.85 -4.45
C LEU A 29 1.45 -3.42 -5.91
N TRP A 30 1.48 -2.11 -6.18
CA TRP A 30 1.66 -1.60 -7.53
C TRP A 30 3.02 -1.96 -8.12
N SER A 31 4.08 -1.96 -7.30
CA SER A 31 5.41 -2.42 -7.73
C SER A 31 5.39 -3.89 -8.20
N VAL A 32 4.62 -4.77 -7.55
CA VAL A 32 4.43 -6.15 -8.01
C VAL A 32 3.74 -6.20 -9.37
N TYR A 33 2.72 -5.37 -9.60
CA TYR A 33 2.07 -5.26 -10.91
C TYR A 33 3.03 -4.80 -12.00
N LEU A 34 3.83 -3.77 -11.72
CA LEU A 34 4.80 -3.21 -12.66
C LEU A 34 5.90 -4.21 -13.03
N ASN A 35 6.45 -4.91 -12.04
CA ASN A 35 7.43 -5.97 -12.28
C ASN A 35 6.86 -7.09 -13.17
N LYS A 36 5.64 -7.53 -12.89
CA LYS A 36 4.95 -8.53 -13.74
C LYS A 36 4.67 -8.01 -15.15
N ALA A 37 4.49 -6.71 -15.30
CA ALA A 37 4.37 -6.07 -16.60
C ALA A 37 5.73 -5.89 -17.32
N GLY A 38 6.85 -6.22 -16.67
CA GLY A 38 8.19 -6.21 -17.25
C GLY A 38 8.95 -4.90 -17.06
N TYR A 39 8.54 -4.04 -16.13
CA TYR A 39 9.29 -2.83 -15.78
C TYR A 39 10.42 -3.13 -14.80
N ASP A 40 11.54 -2.38 -14.90
CA ASP A 40 12.53 -2.23 -13.83
C ASP A 40 11.96 -1.23 -12.81
N VAL A 41 11.73 -1.66 -11.56
CA VAL A 41 10.97 -0.88 -10.59
C VAL A 41 11.86 -0.41 -9.45
N GLU A 42 11.90 0.90 -9.25
CA GLU A 42 12.49 1.53 -8.08
C GLU A 42 11.40 2.19 -7.22
N VAL A 43 11.40 1.90 -5.93
CA VAL A 43 10.44 2.43 -4.96
C VAL A 43 11.17 3.32 -3.97
N TYR A 44 10.66 4.52 -3.70
CA TYR A 44 11.26 5.46 -2.76
C TYR A 44 10.30 5.69 -1.59
N GLU A 45 10.73 5.30 -0.38
CA GLU A 45 9.95 5.38 0.85
C GLU A 45 10.62 6.31 1.85
N ARG A 46 9.89 7.29 2.37
CA ARG A 46 10.41 8.27 3.34
C ARG A 46 10.75 7.70 4.71
N ARG A 47 10.06 6.64 5.11
CA ARG A 47 10.27 5.97 6.41
C ARG A 47 11.43 5.01 6.33
N LYS A 48 11.94 4.64 7.50
CA LYS A 48 12.81 3.47 7.66
C LYS A 48 12.09 2.20 7.23
N ASP A 49 12.85 1.15 7.01
CA ASP A 49 12.28 -0.17 6.76
C ASP A 49 11.52 -0.65 8.00
N MET A 50 10.20 -0.66 7.89
CA MET A 50 9.31 -1.07 8.98
C MET A 50 9.45 -2.55 9.37
N ARG A 51 10.07 -3.37 8.52
CA ARG A 51 10.32 -4.79 8.80
C ARG A 51 11.44 -4.99 9.81
N LEU A 52 12.31 -4.00 9.98
CA LEU A 52 13.42 -3.99 10.94
C LEU A 52 13.01 -3.41 12.30
N GLU A 53 11.85 -2.78 12.40
CA GLU A 53 11.34 -2.22 13.65
C GLU A 53 10.23 -3.12 14.18
N GLN A 54 10.16 -3.29 15.51
CA GLN A 54 8.99 -3.94 16.11
C GLN A 54 7.75 -3.08 15.78
N ILE A 55 6.78 -3.69 15.12
CA ILE A 55 5.49 -3.04 14.87
C ILE A 55 4.85 -2.77 16.22
N SER A 56 4.93 -1.53 16.71
CA SER A 56 4.35 -1.17 17.98
C SER A 56 2.83 -1.35 17.92
N ALA A 57 2.30 -2.24 18.74
CA ALA A 57 0.87 -2.36 18.96
C ALA A 57 0.28 -0.97 19.29
N GLY A 58 -0.83 -0.61 18.66
CA GLY A 58 -1.54 0.64 18.91
C GLY A 58 -1.35 1.78 17.91
N LYS A 59 -0.52 1.62 16.87
CA LYS A 59 -0.40 2.59 15.77
C LYS A 59 -0.90 2.08 14.41
N SER A 60 -1.35 0.85 14.34
CA SER A 60 -1.78 0.21 13.11
C SER A 60 -3.18 -0.35 13.28
N ILE A 61 -4.15 0.32 12.68
CA ILE A 61 -5.54 -0.17 12.66
C ILE A 61 -5.63 -1.46 11.84
N ASN A 62 -6.51 -2.37 12.28
CA ASN A 62 -6.88 -3.52 11.48
C ASN A 62 -7.76 -3.07 10.30
N LEU A 63 -7.46 -3.62 9.14
CA LEU A 63 -8.21 -3.37 7.92
C LEU A 63 -9.28 -4.44 7.75
N ALA A 64 -10.46 -4.03 7.33
CA ALA A 64 -11.49 -4.93 6.86
C ALA A 64 -11.30 -5.17 5.36
N MET A 65 -10.71 -6.30 5.01
CA MET A 65 -10.46 -6.67 3.62
C MET A 65 -11.68 -7.35 3.01
N SER A 66 -12.14 -6.79 1.90
CA SER A 66 -13.28 -7.26 1.13
C SER A 66 -12.85 -7.93 -0.18
N TYR A 67 -13.82 -8.41 -0.94
CA TYR A 67 -13.61 -9.01 -2.27
C TYR A 67 -12.72 -8.16 -3.20
N ARG A 68 -12.82 -6.83 -3.16
CA ARG A 68 -12.00 -5.95 -4.01
C ARG A 68 -10.52 -6.05 -3.68
N GLY A 69 -10.19 -6.13 -2.38
CA GLY A 69 -8.80 -6.30 -1.93
C GLY A 69 -8.24 -7.64 -2.40
N TRP A 70 -8.99 -8.72 -2.18
CA TRP A 70 -8.60 -10.06 -2.64
C TRP A 70 -8.41 -10.13 -4.14
N LYS A 71 -9.33 -9.57 -4.91
CA LYS A 71 -9.20 -9.53 -6.38
C LYS A 71 -7.91 -8.84 -6.84
N ALA A 72 -7.52 -7.75 -6.19
CA ALA A 72 -6.28 -7.07 -6.52
C ALA A 72 -5.05 -7.95 -6.22
N LEU A 73 -5.01 -8.59 -5.06
CA LEU A 73 -3.91 -9.48 -4.66
C LEU A 73 -3.85 -10.75 -5.53
N ASP A 74 -4.98 -11.39 -5.79
CA ASP A 74 -5.08 -12.62 -6.58
C ASP A 74 -4.69 -12.39 -8.05
N THR A 75 -4.99 -11.21 -8.60
CA THR A 75 -4.62 -10.85 -9.98
C THR A 75 -3.11 -10.94 -10.20
N VAL A 76 -2.32 -10.62 -9.20
CA VAL A 76 -0.85 -10.74 -9.25
C VAL A 76 -0.31 -11.98 -8.53
N GLY A 77 -1.20 -12.87 -8.05
CA GLY A 77 -0.84 -14.17 -7.48
C GLY A 77 -0.18 -14.08 -6.11
N VAL A 78 -0.49 -13.04 -5.32
CA VAL A 78 0.04 -12.86 -3.95
C VAL A 78 -1.04 -13.02 -2.88
N GLY A 79 -2.28 -13.33 -3.28
CA GLY A 79 -3.41 -13.44 -2.38
C GLY A 79 -3.22 -14.48 -1.28
N ASP A 80 -2.69 -15.66 -1.62
CA ASP A 80 -2.51 -16.76 -0.66
C ASP A 80 -1.55 -16.38 0.47
N ALA A 81 -0.46 -15.71 0.15
CA ALA A 81 0.47 -15.20 1.15
C ALA A 81 -0.18 -14.22 2.14
N ILE A 82 -1.18 -13.46 1.71
CA ILE A 82 -1.91 -12.53 2.59
C ILE A 82 -3.01 -13.26 3.37
N ARG A 83 -3.60 -14.33 2.81
CA ARG A 83 -4.60 -15.16 3.52
C ARG A 83 -4.03 -15.80 4.79
N GLU A 84 -2.75 -16.13 4.80
CA GLU A 84 -2.06 -16.70 5.99
C GLU A 84 -2.12 -15.80 7.23
N ILE A 85 -2.21 -14.48 7.06
CA ILE A 85 -2.25 -13.49 8.14
C ILE A 85 -3.64 -12.87 8.33
N ALA A 86 -4.63 -13.31 7.58
CA ALA A 86 -5.97 -12.75 7.56
C ALA A 86 -6.92 -13.56 8.44
N ILE A 87 -7.69 -12.88 9.29
CA ILE A 87 -8.67 -13.50 10.18
C ILE A 87 -10.06 -13.33 9.58
N PRO A 88 -10.81 -14.42 9.28
CA PRO A 88 -12.14 -14.30 8.72
C PRO A 88 -13.14 -13.74 9.75
N MET A 89 -13.94 -12.78 9.32
CA MET A 89 -15.03 -12.20 10.10
C MET A 89 -16.35 -12.45 9.37
N TRP A 90 -17.21 -13.24 9.97
CA TRP A 90 -18.50 -13.64 9.39
C TRP A 90 -19.61 -12.61 9.63
N GLY A 91 -19.45 -11.81 10.70
CA GLY A 91 -20.42 -10.79 11.07
C GLY A 91 -19.91 -9.95 12.22
N ARG A 92 -20.79 -9.13 12.74
CA ARG A 92 -20.56 -8.31 13.93
C ARG A 92 -21.65 -8.52 14.96
N THR A 93 -21.28 -8.51 16.23
CA THR A 93 -22.21 -8.44 17.35
C THR A 93 -22.42 -6.98 17.73
N MET A 94 -23.66 -6.55 17.75
CA MET A 94 -24.05 -5.22 18.23
C MET A 94 -24.51 -5.34 19.67
N HIS A 95 -23.99 -4.49 20.54
CA HIS A 95 -24.41 -4.35 21.92
C HIS A 95 -25.35 -3.16 22.04
N HIS A 96 -26.55 -3.38 22.54
CA HIS A 96 -27.56 -2.34 22.71
C HIS A 96 -27.48 -1.74 24.13
N LEU A 97 -28.04 -0.53 24.30
CA LEU A 97 -28.01 0.19 25.59
C LEU A 97 -28.77 -0.55 26.70
N ASP A 98 -29.71 -1.40 26.37
CA ASP A 98 -30.50 -2.24 27.31
C ASP A 98 -29.74 -3.53 27.73
N GLY A 99 -28.50 -3.71 27.24
CA GLY A 99 -27.68 -4.89 27.50
C GLY A 99 -27.96 -6.08 26.58
N SER A 100 -28.95 -5.99 25.70
CA SER A 100 -29.20 -7.03 24.69
C SER A 100 -28.14 -6.99 23.58
N THR A 101 -27.99 -8.12 22.87
CA THR A 101 -27.09 -8.21 21.73
C THR A 101 -27.84 -8.67 20.48
N SER A 102 -27.38 -8.22 19.32
CA SER A 102 -27.84 -8.73 18.04
C SER A 102 -26.66 -9.03 17.13
N TYR A 103 -26.82 -10.05 16.27
CA TYR A 103 -25.79 -10.44 15.31
C TYR A 103 -26.18 -9.96 13.91
N GLN A 104 -25.20 -9.37 13.21
CA GLN A 104 -25.36 -8.98 11.81
C GLN A 104 -24.27 -9.63 10.96
N ALA A 105 -24.67 -10.55 10.08
CA ALA A 105 -23.76 -11.16 9.13
C ALA A 105 -23.22 -10.14 8.10
N TYR A 106 -21.99 -10.31 7.67
CA TYR A 106 -21.38 -9.50 6.60
C TYR A 106 -21.75 -9.98 5.20
N GLY A 107 -22.29 -11.17 5.07
CA GLY A 107 -22.67 -11.77 3.80
C GLY A 107 -23.58 -12.99 3.98
N ARG A 108 -23.61 -13.83 2.97
CA ARG A 108 -24.28 -15.14 3.05
C ARG A 108 -23.45 -16.09 3.91
N GLU A 109 -23.96 -17.30 4.19
CA GLU A 109 -23.29 -18.28 5.07
C GLU A 109 -21.86 -18.65 4.65
N ASP A 110 -21.56 -18.57 3.36
CA ASP A 110 -20.25 -18.84 2.76
C ASP A 110 -19.39 -17.57 2.53
N GLN A 111 -19.85 -16.40 2.99
CA GLN A 111 -19.22 -15.11 2.71
C GLN A 111 -18.80 -14.40 3.99
N CYS A 112 -17.54 -13.98 4.03
CA CYS A 112 -16.98 -13.18 5.12
C CYS A 112 -16.13 -12.04 4.57
N ILE A 113 -15.81 -11.09 5.43
CA ILE A 113 -14.72 -10.16 5.23
C ILE A 113 -13.56 -10.58 6.13
N TYR A 114 -12.38 -10.00 5.94
CA TYR A 114 -11.21 -10.42 6.71
C TYR A 114 -10.62 -9.25 7.48
N SER A 115 -10.27 -9.49 8.75
CA SER A 115 -9.44 -8.58 9.52
C SER A 115 -7.97 -8.84 9.20
N VAL A 116 -7.23 -7.80 8.85
CA VAL A 116 -5.78 -7.90 8.56
C VAL A 116 -5.07 -6.71 9.20
N SER A 117 -3.99 -6.97 9.91
CA SER A 117 -3.12 -5.91 10.42
C SER A 117 -2.55 -5.09 9.26
N ARG A 118 -2.76 -3.77 9.28
CA ARG A 118 -2.22 -2.87 8.26
C ARG A 118 -0.71 -2.93 8.17
N GLY A 119 -0.04 -3.07 9.31
CA GLY A 119 1.42 -3.18 9.37
C GLY A 119 1.91 -4.48 8.75
N GLU A 120 1.31 -5.61 9.11
CA GLU A 120 1.70 -6.92 8.60
C GLU A 120 1.48 -7.07 7.10
N ILE A 121 0.33 -6.68 6.59
CA ILE A 121 0.09 -6.74 5.14
C ILE A 121 1.05 -5.84 4.37
N ASN A 122 1.37 -4.64 4.90
CA ASN A 122 2.33 -3.76 4.24
C ASN A 122 3.74 -4.34 4.24
N SER A 123 4.20 -4.85 5.37
CA SER A 123 5.49 -5.53 5.51
C SER A 123 5.60 -6.72 4.55
N LYS A 124 4.56 -7.55 4.49
CA LYS A 124 4.52 -8.72 3.59
C LYS A 124 4.52 -8.31 2.12
N LEU A 125 3.77 -7.28 1.74
CA LEU A 125 3.77 -6.75 0.37
C LEU A 125 5.12 -6.13 -0.04
N MET A 126 5.82 -5.43 0.87
CA MET A 126 7.18 -4.95 0.62
C MET A 126 8.12 -6.10 0.32
N SER A 127 8.10 -7.15 1.14
CA SER A 127 8.96 -8.34 0.96
C SER A 127 8.63 -9.07 -0.35
N ILE A 128 7.35 -9.18 -0.69
CA ILE A 128 6.91 -9.79 -1.94
C ILE A 128 7.36 -8.96 -3.15
N SER A 129 7.31 -7.63 -3.07
CA SER A 129 7.73 -6.78 -4.18
C SER A 129 9.22 -6.91 -4.50
N GLU A 130 10.05 -7.11 -3.49
CA GLU A 130 11.50 -7.36 -3.67
C GLU A 130 11.79 -8.80 -4.13
N SER A 131 11.14 -9.81 -3.51
CA SER A 131 11.46 -11.21 -3.77
C SER A 131 10.87 -11.77 -5.07
N HIS A 132 9.66 -11.34 -5.45
CA HIS A 132 8.97 -11.83 -6.64
C HIS A 132 9.09 -10.92 -7.85
N GLY A 133 9.49 -9.67 -7.62
CA GLY A 133 9.46 -8.64 -8.63
C GLY A 133 10.80 -7.94 -8.85
N GLU A 134 11.80 -8.25 -8.04
CA GLU A 134 13.11 -7.58 -8.10
C GLU A 134 13.02 -6.05 -7.94
N ALA A 135 11.93 -5.54 -7.33
CA ALA A 135 11.79 -4.13 -7.02
C ALA A 135 12.87 -3.71 -6.01
N LYS A 136 13.50 -2.57 -6.26
CA LYS A 136 14.47 -1.98 -5.32
C LYS A 136 13.76 -0.95 -4.48
N ILE A 137 13.69 -1.17 -3.15
CA ILE A 137 13.10 -0.20 -2.23
C ILE A 137 14.20 0.61 -1.57
N HIS A 138 14.18 1.92 -1.81
CA HIS A 138 15.06 2.90 -1.19
C HIS A 138 14.35 3.54 0.00
N PHE A 139 14.76 3.17 1.21
CA PHE A 139 14.20 3.70 2.46
C PHE A 139 14.86 5.02 2.86
N ASN A 140 14.22 5.75 3.78
CA ASN A 140 14.63 7.08 4.25
C ASN A 140 14.70 8.16 3.13
N MET A 141 13.95 7.96 2.05
CA MET A 141 13.97 8.82 0.88
C MET A 141 12.62 9.55 0.73
N GLU A 142 12.57 10.77 1.26
CA GLU A 142 11.40 11.64 1.16
C GLU A 142 11.36 12.34 -0.19
N CYS A 143 10.29 12.17 -0.94
CA CYS A 143 10.05 12.94 -2.14
C CYS A 143 9.79 14.41 -1.79
N ILE A 144 10.60 15.31 -2.30
CA ILE A 144 10.48 16.75 -2.06
C ILE A 144 10.07 17.55 -3.28
N ASP A 145 10.27 17.03 -4.49
CA ASP A 145 9.81 17.64 -5.73
C ASP A 145 9.64 16.62 -6.86
N VAL A 146 8.82 16.95 -7.87
CA VAL A 146 8.60 16.15 -9.07
C VAL A 146 8.52 17.06 -10.28
N ASP A 147 9.37 16.82 -11.27
CA ASP A 147 9.28 17.41 -12.60
C ASP A 147 8.53 16.44 -13.53
N MET A 148 7.27 16.74 -13.76
CA MET A 148 6.37 15.92 -14.60
C MET A 148 6.77 15.90 -16.08
N GLN A 149 7.44 16.94 -16.56
CA GLN A 149 7.84 17.05 -17.98
C GLN A 149 9.14 16.29 -18.22
N ALA A 150 10.08 16.42 -17.29
CA ALA A 150 11.38 15.75 -17.39
C ALA A 150 11.36 14.28 -16.94
N GLY A 151 10.27 13.80 -16.33
CA GLY A 151 10.22 12.44 -15.76
C GLY A 151 11.19 12.24 -14.59
N LYS A 152 11.37 13.28 -13.75
CA LYS A 152 12.33 13.31 -12.64
C LYS A 152 11.64 13.55 -11.31
N ALA A 153 12.17 12.94 -10.25
CA ALA A 153 11.79 13.27 -8.89
C ALA A 153 13.03 13.52 -8.04
N ILE A 154 12.90 14.44 -7.09
CA ILE A 154 13.97 14.80 -6.16
C ILE A 154 13.61 14.24 -4.80
N PHE A 155 14.55 13.48 -4.23
CA PHE A 155 14.42 12.87 -2.92
C PHE A 155 15.45 13.43 -1.97
N LYS A 156 15.04 13.59 -0.71
CA LYS A 156 15.92 13.98 0.40
C LYS A 156 16.03 12.82 1.37
N HIS A 157 17.24 12.41 1.69
CA HIS A 157 17.46 11.40 2.72
C HIS A 157 17.10 11.97 4.10
N THR A 158 16.17 11.32 4.80
CA THR A 158 15.55 11.84 6.02
C THR A 158 16.51 11.97 7.20
N THR A 159 17.63 11.23 7.20
CA THR A 159 18.64 11.26 8.26
C THR A 159 19.84 12.14 7.91
N THR A 160 20.40 11.98 6.70
CA THR A 160 21.62 12.72 6.31
C THR A 160 21.32 14.09 5.71
N GLY A 161 20.11 14.30 5.21
CA GLY A 161 19.72 15.53 4.52
C GLY A 161 20.21 15.62 3.07
N GLU A 162 20.99 14.66 2.60
CA GLU A 162 21.46 14.58 1.21
C GLU A 162 20.29 14.48 0.23
N THR A 163 20.46 15.10 -0.93
CA THR A 163 19.44 15.05 -1.99
C THR A 163 19.96 14.29 -3.18
N ILE A 164 19.07 13.50 -3.78
CA ILE A 164 19.31 12.81 -5.04
C ILE A 164 18.20 13.14 -6.04
N THR A 165 18.53 13.07 -7.33
CA THR A 165 17.56 13.13 -8.42
C THR A 165 17.49 11.75 -9.05
N ALA A 166 16.27 11.20 -9.16
CA ALA A 166 16.00 9.95 -9.85
C ALA A 166 15.16 10.21 -11.10
N GLU A 167 15.41 9.43 -12.14
CA GLU A 167 14.73 9.51 -13.45
C GLU A 167 14.09 8.18 -13.80
N ALA A 168 12.90 8.23 -14.40
CA ALA A 168 12.20 7.05 -14.88
C ALA A 168 11.30 7.38 -16.08
N ASP A 169 11.00 6.37 -16.90
CA ASP A 169 10.05 6.50 -18.00
C ASP A 169 8.62 6.75 -17.51
N LEU A 170 8.29 6.20 -16.33
CA LEU A 170 7.00 6.36 -15.67
C LEU A 170 7.19 6.63 -14.17
N ILE A 171 6.43 7.60 -13.64
CA ILE A 171 6.40 7.91 -12.21
C ILE A 171 4.99 7.67 -11.68
N PHE A 172 4.89 6.86 -10.62
CA PHE A 172 3.64 6.57 -9.92
C PHE A 172 3.70 7.11 -8.49
N ALA A 173 2.84 8.08 -8.19
CA ALA A 173 2.73 8.65 -6.85
C ALA A 173 1.76 7.81 -6.00
N ALA A 174 2.30 7.13 -5.00
CA ALA A 174 1.57 6.33 -4.00
C ALA A 174 1.89 6.83 -2.57
N ASP A 175 2.27 8.11 -2.44
CA ASP A 175 2.78 8.75 -1.22
C ASP A 175 1.66 9.29 -0.29
N GLY A 176 0.41 8.89 -0.54
CA GLY A 176 -0.70 9.01 0.39
C GLY A 176 -1.39 10.35 0.43
N ALA A 177 -2.11 10.61 1.55
CA ALA A 177 -2.98 11.78 1.67
C ALA A 177 -2.24 13.12 1.55
N PHE A 178 -1.00 13.19 2.02
CA PHE A 178 -0.13 14.36 1.97
C PHE A 178 0.92 14.24 0.87
N SER A 179 0.53 13.73 -0.29
CA SER A 179 1.38 13.46 -1.44
C SER A 179 2.21 14.68 -1.86
N ALA A 180 3.53 14.56 -1.76
CA ALA A 180 4.44 15.58 -2.27
C ALA A 180 4.37 15.67 -3.79
N ALA A 181 4.23 14.54 -4.48
CA ALA A 181 4.10 14.50 -5.93
C ALA A 181 2.87 15.28 -6.41
N ARG A 182 1.75 15.19 -5.70
CA ARG A 182 0.55 15.98 -6.00
C ARG A 182 0.79 17.47 -5.77
N TYR A 183 1.34 17.86 -4.61
CA TYR A 183 1.53 19.27 -4.25
C TYR A 183 2.64 19.93 -5.05
N ARG A 184 3.73 19.25 -5.31
CA ARG A 184 4.91 19.82 -5.99
C ARG A 184 4.89 19.62 -7.50
N GLY A 185 4.34 18.50 -7.97
CA GLY A 185 4.20 18.21 -9.38
C GLY A 185 2.86 18.68 -9.95
N LEU A 186 1.78 17.95 -9.66
CA LEU A 186 0.49 18.12 -10.34
C LEU A 186 -0.17 19.48 -10.08
N GLN A 187 -0.10 20.02 -8.86
CA GLN A 187 -0.75 21.32 -8.57
C GLN A 187 -0.04 22.53 -9.21
N ARG A 188 1.17 22.34 -9.73
CA ARG A 188 1.85 23.38 -10.54
C ARG A 188 1.44 23.36 -12.00
N THR A 189 0.74 22.31 -12.44
CA THR A 189 0.25 22.24 -13.82
C THR A 189 -1.01 23.08 -13.98
N ASP A 190 -1.16 23.68 -15.16
CA ASP A 190 -2.36 24.45 -15.49
C ASP A 190 -3.60 23.55 -15.48
N ARG A 191 -4.71 24.09 -14.95
CA ARG A 191 -6.03 23.42 -14.90
C ARG A 191 -6.11 22.13 -14.09
N PHE A 192 -5.22 21.92 -13.11
CA PHE A 192 -5.33 20.82 -12.19
C PHE A 192 -6.28 21.15 -11.04
N ASN A 193 -7.44 20.48 -11.01
CA ASN A 193 -8.43 20.64 -9.95
C ASN A 193 -8.14 19.68 -8.79
N PHE A 194 -8.02 20.20 -7.58
CA PHE A 194 -7.86 19.44 -6.35
C PHE A 194 -8.65 20.08 -5.21
N SER A 195 -9.38 19.25 -4.46
CA SER A 195 -10.00 19.66 -3.20
C SER A 195 -9.70 18.66 -2.10
N GLN A 196 -9.51 19.12 -0.88
CA GLN A 196 -9.31 18.31 0.31
C GLN A 196 -10.16 18.89 1.43
N ASN A 197 -11.13 18.10 1.90
CA ASN A 197 -12.03 18.46 2.96
C ASN A 197 -11.79 17.53 4.16
N TYR A 198 -11.68 18.12 5.34
CA TYR A 198 -11.59 17.37 6.60
C TYR A 198 -12.98 17.21 7.18
N ILE A 199 -13.32 16.00 7.62
CA ILE A 199 -14.52 15.78 8.41
C ILE A 199 -14.30 16.30 9.83
N PRO A 200 -15.36 16.78 10.53
CA PRO A 200 -15.22 17.31 11.89
C PRO A 200 -14.95 16.23 12.95
N ASP A 201 -15.18 14.97 12.59
CA ASP A 201 -15.06 13.85 13.52
C ASP A 201 -13.63 13.30 13.59
N GLY A 202 -13.22 12.90 14.78
CA GLY A 202 -11.97 12.19 15.01
C GLY A 202 -12.17 10.69 15.10
N TYR A 203 -11.13 9.93 14.81
CA TYR A 203 -11.07 8.48 14.97
C TYR A 203 -10.09 8.12 16.08
N LYS A 204 -10.54 7.31 17.04
CA LYS A 204 -9.70 6.80 18.13
C LYS A 204 -9.74 5.28 18.13
N GLU A 205 -8.57 4.66 18.03
CA GLU A 205 -8.42 3.23 18.22
C GLU A 205 -8.30 2.93 19.72
N ILE A 206 -9.04 1.95 20.19
CA ILE A 206 -8.95 1.43 21.55
C ILE A 206 -8.47 -0.01 21.47
N LEU A 207 -7.34 -0.28 22.11
CA LEU A 207 -6.78 -1.63 22.19
C LEU A 207 -7.28 -2.29 23.47
N LEU A 208 -7.94 -3.43 23.32
CA LEU A 208 -8.27 -4.33 24.41
C LEU A 208 -7.26 -5.49 24.38
N PRO A 209 -6.37 -5.62 25.37
CA PRO A 209 -5.45 -6.75 25.40
C PRO A 209 -6.21 -8.05 25.62
N ALA A 210 -5.67 -9.15 25.08
CA ALA A 210 -6.20 -10.47 25.35
C ALA A 210 -6.12 -10.81 26.85
N ASN A 211 -7.06 -11.61 27.35
CA ASN A 211 -6.99 -12.15 28.69
C ASN A 211 -5.75 -13.06 28.87
N PRO A 212 -5.33 -13.37 30.12
CA PRO A 212 -4.19 -14.25 30.36
C PRO A 212 -4.33 -15.65 29.78
N ASP A 213 -5.55 -16.12 29.53
CA ASP A 213 -5.89 -17.38 28.88
C ASP A 213 -5.93 -17.29 27.33
N GLY A 214 -5.68 -16.12 26.78
CA GLY A 214 -5.68 -15.86 25.33
C GLY A 214 -7.06 -15.60 24.71
N SER A 215 -8.12 -15.53 25.53
CA SER A 215 -9.51 -15.22 25.09
C SER A 215 -9.76 -13.71 24.96
#